data_01018e8e0a44b0f3df57b6e9bc7e170c
#
_entry.id   01018e8e0a44b0f3df57b6e9bc7e170c
#
_cell.length_a   1.000
_cell.length_b   1.000
_cell.length_c   1.000
_cell.angle_alpha   90.00
_cell.angle_beta   90.00
_cell.angle_gamma   90.00
#
_symmetry.space_group_name_H-M   'P 1'
#
loop_
_entity.id
_entity.type
_entity.pdbx_description
1 polymer ?
#
loop_
_entity_poly.entity_id
_entity_poly.type
_entity_poly.pdbx_seq_one_letter_code
_entity_poly.pdbx_strand_id
1 'polypeptide(L)'
;MRAGAETAYEPGHQREAYGEQNERAEWIRGTEQMLTGHAQGDGGGEPNDQAGAKEARVHNMNMNSYSHIAQAGASTKIRAARCRPASLNPAVSFSAPEEIKAREEIKMANKTAKIVRFHSLGGPEVLKLEEEAIPEPGKGEALLKVKAIGLNRAEVMFREGKYLESPTLPSKLGYEAAGVVEAVGPDVDKGWIGKKASTVPGFLMTNYGVYGEVALVPASALAVYPEKLTPEEGTSIWMQYLTAYGALITNARIGKGDFVIITAASSSVGIAAIEMVKAEGAISIATTRTPKKKDVLVEVGATQVIATDEEDFLARIKEITSGKGARVIFDPIGGKGVEALAQAAAYEGIIFEYGALAPEPTPFPLYTALGKGLTMRGYTVREILSVPQLKAAALKYVFDHVAAGDFKPRIDRVFPLAQIVEAHRYMESNQQIGKIVVTV
;
A
#
# COMPACT_ATOMS: atom_id res chain seq x y z
N MET A 1 54.77 -9.27 -26.75
CA MET A 1 54.71 -7.82 -27.12
C MET A 1 53.24 -7.40 -27.23
N ARG A 2 52.94 -6.30 -26.55
CA ARG A 2 51.68 -5.54 -26.37
C ARG A 2 50.72 -6.17 -25.34
N ALA A 3 50.76 -5.77 -24.08
CA ALA A 3 50.48 -4.52 -23.38
C ALA A 3 49.02 -4.08 -23.58
N GLY A 4 48.16 -4.33 -22.68
CA GLY A 4 47.78 -3.57 -21.51
C GLY A 4 46.75 -2.49 -21.87
N ALA A 5 45.59 -2.55 -21.24
CA ALA A 5 44.89 -1.32 -20.77
C ALA A 5 43.87 -1.72 -19.71
N GLU A 6 44.30 -1.69 -18.46
CA GLU A 6 43.43 -1.50 -17.31
C GLU A 6 42.88 -0.06 -17.37
N THR A 7 41.58 0.10 -17.46
CA THR A 7 40.92 1.38 -17.16
C THR A 7 40.45 1.35 -15.72
N ALA A 8 41.20 2.08 -14.88
CA ALA A 8 40.84 2.36 -13.51
C ALA A 8 39.52 3.17 -13.45
N TYR A 9 38.59 2.69 -12.63
CA TYR A 9 37.34 3.39 -12.28
C TYR A 9 37.66 4.35 -11.12
N GLU A 10 37.63 5.67 -11.39
CA GLU A 10 37.74 6.71 -10.35
C GLU A 10 36.36 6.95 -9.67
N PRO A 11 36.28 6.93 -8.33
CA PRO A 11 35.06 7.28 -7.60
C PRO A 11 35.04 8.78 -7.26
N GLY A 12 34.50 9.58 -8.13
CA GLY A 12 34.54 11.03 -7.93
C GLY A 12 33.28 11.78 -8.32
N HIS A 13 32.06 11.40 -7.89
CA HIS A 13 30.86 12.26 -7.95
C HIS A 13 29.74 11.81 -6.97
N GLN A 14 30.05 11.65 -5.69
CA GLN A 14 29.05 11.36 -4.66
C GLN A 14 29.17 12.23 -3.40
N ARG A 15 29.72 13.43 -3.48
CA ARG A 15 29.85 14.31 -2.29
C ARG A 15 28.85 15.46 -2.20
N GLU A 16 27.99 15.68 -3.19
CA GLU A 16 27.02 16.79 -3.14
C GLU A 16 25.62 16.42 -2.59
N ALA A 17 25.32 15.14 -2.37
CA ALA A 17 24.04 14.71 -1.79
C ALA A 17 24.00 14.65 -0.25
N TYR A 18 25.05 15.04 0.44
CA TYR A 18 25.17 14.97 1.90
C TYR A 18 24.88 16.28 2.65
N GLY A 19 24.55 17.36 1.95
CA GLY A 19 24.21 18.66 2.56
C GLY A 19 22.87 18.71 3.30
N GLU A 20 21.89 17.92 2.88
CA GLU A 20 20.52 17.99 3.44
C GLU A 20 20.27 17.07 4.66
N GLN A 21 21.22 16.26 5.07
CA GLN A 21 21.07 15.44 6.29
C GLN A 21 21.29 16.22 7.59
N ASN A 22 21.84 17.44 7.53
CA ASN A 22 22.04 18.26 8.73
C ASN A 22 20.74 18.93 9.25
N GLU A 23 19.78 19.22 8.40
CA GLU A 23 18.51 19.83 8.84
C GLU A 23 17.61 18.84 9.63
N ARG A 24 17.69 17.54 9.34
CA ARG A 24 17.00 16.50 10.14
C ARG A 24 17.61 16.32 11.55
N ALA A 25 18.90 16.52 11.69
CA ALA A 25 19.58 16.43 12.98
C ALA A 25 19.30 17.63 13.88
N GLU A 26 18.94 18.79 13.33
CA GLU A 26 18.53 19.96 14.11
C GLU A 26 17.08 19.86 14.59
N TRP A 27 16.19 19.21 13.82
CA TRP A 27 14.81 18.97 14.26
C TRP A 27 14.72 18.00 15.45
N ILE A 28 15.57 16.98 15.51
CA ILE A 28 15.67 16.03 16.64
C ILE A 28 16.24 16.72 17.88
N ARG A 29 17.19 17.64 17.74
CA ARG A 29 17.74 18.41 18.88
C ARG A 29 16.78 19.44 19.44
N GLY A 30 15.87 19.97 18.62
CA GLY A 30 14.84 20.92 19.06
C GLY A 30 13.75 20.28 19.93
N THR A 31 13.47 19.00 19.78
CA THR A 31 12.48 18.28 20.59
C THR A 31 13.01 17.81 21.94
N GLU A 32 14.29 17.57 22.09
CA GLU A 32 14.90 17.25 23.40
C GLU A 32 14.96 18.44 24.34
N GLN A 33 15.08 19.67 23.84
CA GLN A 33 15.08 20.88 24.69
C GLN A 33 13.70 21.26 25.22
N MET A 34 12.62 20.80 24.63
CA MET A 34 11.25 21.01 25.16
C MET A 34 10.86 20.07 26.30
N LEU A 35 11.56 18.96 26.48
CA LEU A 35 11.26 17.98 27.52
C LEU A 35 12.08 18.12 28.80
N THR A 36 13.10 18.99 28.85
CA THR A 36 13.98 19.19 30.01
C THR A 36 13.79 20.49 30.75
N GLY A 37 12.82 21.30 30.41
CA GLY A 37 12.60 22.64 30.94
C GLY A 37 11.53 22.78 32.02
N HIS A 38 11.40 21.87 32.98
CA HIS A 38 10.64 22.13 34.22
C HIS A 38 11.08 21.19 35.33
N ALA A 39 12.15 21.55 36.05
CA ALA A 39 12.39 21.16 37.42
C ALA A 39 13.59 21.93 38.04
N GLN A 40 13.37 23.14 38.51
CA GLN A 40 14.15 23.71 39.61
C GLN A 40 13.29 24.78 40.32
N GLY A 41 13.01 24.56 41.59
CA GLY A 41 12.29 25.49 42.47
C GLY A 41 12.13 24.88 43.86
N ASP A 42 12.93 25.36 44.74
CA ASP A 42 13.23 25.04 46.12
C ASP A 42 12.06 24.77 47.10
N GLY A 43 12.42 23.98 48.15
CA GLY A 43 12.05 24.35 49.54
C GLY A 43 11.08 23.45 50.28
N GLY A 44 11.59 22.55 51.07
CA GLY A 44 11.29 22.26 52.47
C GLY A 44 9.84 22.05 52.98
N GLY A 45 9.59 20.90 53.63
CA GLY A 45 8.51 20.75 54.61
C GLY A 45 7.81 19.39 54.57
N GLU A 46 8.18 18.50 55.46
CA GLU A 46 7.46 17.28 55.86
C GLU A 46 6.33 17.58 56.84
N PRO A 47 5.58 16.55 57.30
CA PRO A 47 4.39 15.99 56.69
C PRO A 47 3.13 16.17 57.56
N ASN A 48 1.96 15.96 57.05
CA ASN A 48 0.87 15.46 57.90
C ASN A 48 -0.27 14.77 57.13
N ASP A 49 -0.76 13.72 57.75
CA ASP A 49 -1.82 12.80 57.39
C ASP A 49 -3.20 13.41 57.12
N GLN A 50 -3.97 12.68 56.38
CA GLN A 50 -5.42 12.36 56.48
C GLN A 50 -6.27 12.61 55.24
N ALA A 51 -6.71 11.47 54.76
CA ALA A 51 -8.08 11.13 54.30
C ALA A 51 -8.87 12.09 53.38
N GLY A 52 -9.36 11.57 52.30
CA GLY A 52 -10.52 12.13 51.58
C GLY A 52 -10.69 11.70 50.14
N ALA A 53 -11.31 10.57 49.92
CA ALA A 53 -11.83 10.18 48.60
C ALA A 53 -12.88 11.19 48.10
N LYS A 54 -12.73 11.70 46.88
CA LYS A 54 -13.82 12.30 46.11
C LYS A 54 -13.74 11.88 44.66
N GLU A 55 -14.79 11.13 44.26
CA GLU A 55 -15.14 10.78 42.89
C GLU A 55 -15.27 12.01 42.00
N ALA A 56 -14.60 12.01 40.88
CA ALA A 56 -14.88 12.97 39.80
C ALA A 56 -15.86 12.33 38.78
N ARG A 57 -17.11 12.75 38.85
CA ARG A 57 -18.14 12.45 37.85
C ARG A 57 -17.81 13.12 36.51
N VAL A 58 -17.68 12.31 35.48
CA VAL A 58 -17.66 12.75 34.08
C VAL A 58 -19.10 13.12 33.68
N HIS A 59 -19.32 14.36 33.28
CA HIS A 59 -20.61 14.82 32.71
C HIS A 59 -20.67 14.42 31.23
N ASN A 60 -21.59 13.52 30.95
CA ASN A 60 -22.08 13.21 29.61
C ASN A 60 -23.04 14.33 29.17
N MET A 61 -22.70 15.11 28.16
CA MET A 61 -23.65 16.02 27.52
C MET A 61 -24.38 15.28 26.40
N ASN A 62 -25.63 15.01 26.68
CA ASN A 62 -26.61 14.47 25.73
C ASN A 62 -27.26 15.65 24.95
N MET A 63 -27.07 15.66 23.62
CA MET A 63 -27.80 16.59 22.73
C MET A 63 -28.94 15.85 22.04
N ASN A 64 -30.08 15.84 22.67
CA ASN A 64 -31.38 15.60 22.03
C ASN A 64 -32.30 16.75 22.39
N SER A 65 -32.64 17.60 21.44
CA SER A 65 -33.85 18.48 21.49
C SER A 65 -34.01 19.25 20.17
N TYR A 66 -34.79 18.75 19.26
CA TYR A 66 -35.63 19.53 18.34
C TYR A 66 -36.79 18.65 17.85
N SER A 67 -37.86 18.61 18.62
CA SER A 67 -39.19 18.25 18.14
C SER A 67 -40.19 19.14 18.89
N HIS A 68 -41.11 19.68 18.14
CA HIS A 68 -42.35 20.39 18.47
C HIS A 68 -42.38 21.90 18.10
N ILE A 69 -42.97 22.15 16.94
CA ILE A 69 -44.04 23.15 16.83
C ILE A 69 -45.07 22.62 15.81
N ALA A 70 -46.20 22.25 16.32
CA ALA A 70 -47.36 21.85 15.54
C ALA A 70 -48.41 22.98 15.58
N GLN A 71 -49.12 23.12 14.47
CA GLN A 71 -50.50 23.60 14.32
C GLN A 71 -50.82 25.07 14.71
N ALA A 72 -51.08 25.84 13.67
CA ALA A 72 -52.16 26.85 13.70
C ALA A 72 -52.79 26.90 12.31
N GLY A 73 -54.04 26.46 12.23
CA GLY A 73 -54.84 26.54 11.02
C GLY A 73 -55.34 27.95 10.76
N ALA A 74 -55.35 28.38 9.49
CA ALA A 74 -56.14 29.49 9.02
C ALA A 74 -56.67 29.16 7.61
N SER A 75 -57.96 28.95 7.56
CA SER A 75 -58.75 28.77 6.35
C SER A 75 -58.87 30.15 5.64
N THR A 76 -58.28 30.27 4.45
CA THR A 76 -58.53 31.45 3.60
C THR A 76 -59.00 30.95 2.22
N LYS A 77 -60.25 31.26 1.93
CA LYS A 77 -60.95 31.06 0.63
C LYS A 77 -60.18 31.81 -0.47
N ILE A 78 -59.55 31.09 -1.39
CA ILE A 78 -58.96 31.70 -2.59
C ILE A 78 -59.99 31.67 -3.70
N ARG A 79 -60.36 32.88 -4.16
CA ARG A 79 -61.19 33.16 -5.34
C ARG A 79 -60.44 32.69 -6.59
N ALA A 80 -61.11 31.90 -7.41
CA ALA A 80 -60.61 31.54 -8.72
C ALA A 80 -60.45 32.75 -9.63
N ALA A 81 -59.20 33.14 -9.89
CA ALA A 81 -58.87 34.08 -10.94
C ALA A 81 -58.60 33.28 -12.22
N ARG A 82 -59.37 33.54 -13.27
CA ARG A 82 -59.19 33.00 -14.62
C ARG A 82 -57.85 33.50 -15.17
N CYS A 83 -56.81 32.62 -15.21
CA CYS A 83 -55.61 32.88 -15.99
C CYS A 83 -55.92 32.74 -17.48
N ARG A 84 -55.63 33.78 -18.24
CA ARG A 84 -55.52 33.74 -19.71
C ARG A 84 -54.28 32.86 -20.07
N PRO A 85 -54.29 32.10 -21.17
CA PRO A 85 -53.11 31.34 -21.59
C PRO A 85 -52.00 32.33 -21.98
N ALA A 86 -50.87 32.23 -21.26
CA ALA A 86 -49.65 32.92 -21.65
C ALA A 86 -49.14 32.32 -22.96
N SER A 87 -48.84 33.22 -23.90
CA SER A 87 -48.22 32.89 -25.18
C SER A 87 -46.97 32.01 -25.00
N LEU A 88 -46.91 30.92 -25.72
CA LEU A 88 -45.75 30.05 -25.89
C LEU A 88 -44.52 30.89 -26.23
N ASN A 89 -43.53 30.89 -25.35
CA ASN A 89 -42.20 31.40 -25.65
C ASN A 89 -41.64 30.62 -26.86
N PRO A 90 -40.94 31.28 -27.79
CA PRO A 90 -40.32 30.59 -28.90
C PRO A 90 -39.31 29.59 -28.38
N ALA A 91 -39.36 28.38 -28.91
CA ALA A 91 -38.39 27.32 -28.64
C ALA A 91 -36.96 27.87 -28.81
N VAL A 92 -36.12 27.73 -27.78
CA VAL A 92 -34.71 28.01 -27.92
C VAL A 92 -34.16 26.99 -28.92
N SER A 93 -33.88 27.42 -30.16
CA SER A 93 -33.23 26.60 -31.14
C SER A 93 -31.73 26.61 -30.85
N PHE A 94 -31.22 25.53 -30.31
CA PHE A 94 -29.80 25.33 -30.24
C PHE A 94 -29.20 25.13 -31.64
N SER A 95 -28.00 25.65 -31.87
CA SER A 95 -27.27 25.35 -33.12
C SER A 95 -26.95 23.86 -33.19
N ALA A 96 -26.92 23.27 -34.41
CA ALA A 96 -26.65 21.85 -34.57
C ALA A 96 -25.37 21.34 -33.82
N PRO A 97 -24.29 22.11 -33.69
CA PRO A 97 -23.14 21.73 -32.89
C PRO A 97 -23.43 21.67 -31.38
N GLU A 98 -24.31 22.55 -30.84
CA GLU A 98 -24.71 22.55 -29.44
C GLU A 98 -25.62 21.38 -29.09
N GLU A 99 -26.53 21.01 -29.98
CA GLU A 99 -27.36 19.80 -29.84
C GLU A 99 -26.53 18.50 -29.88
N ILE A 100 -25.51 18.45 -30.72
CA ILE A 100 -24.61 17.29 -30.82
C ILE A 100 -23.81 17.20 -29.50
N LYS A 101 -23.25 18.30 -29.03
CA LYS A 101 -22.52 18.37 -27.78
C LYS A 101 -23.38 18.00 -26.57
N ALA A 102 -24.60 18.54 -26.48
CA ALA A 102 -25.56 18.20 -25.43
C ALA A 102 -25.97 16.71 -25.48
N ARG A 103 -26.15 16.13 -26.65
CA ARG A 103 -26.43 14.69 -26.82
C ARG A 103 -25.24 13.81 -26.44
N GLU A 104 -24.02 14.24 -26.74
CA GLU A 104 -22.80 13.55 -26.31
C GLU A 104 -22.61 13.64 -24.80
N GLU A 105 -22.85 14.81 -24.19
CA GLU A 105 -22.82 15.01 -22.74
C GLU A 105 -23.87 14.14 -22.02
N ILE A 106 -25.11 14.07 -22.54
CA ILE A 106 -26.17 13.20 -22.01
C ILE A 106 -25.79 11.72 -22.18
N LYS A 107 -25.16 11.34 -23.31
CA LYS A 107 -24.72 9.98 -23.57
C LYS A 107 -23.55 9.56 -22.68
N MET A 108 -22.69 10.51 -22.31
CA MET A 108 -21.59 10.26 -21.33
C MET A 108 -22.16 10.17 -19.90
N ALA A 109 -23.11 11.04 -19.52
CA ALA A 109 -23.74 11.03 -18.20
C ALA A 109 -24.55 9.77 -17.87
N ASN A 110 -24.88 8.95 -18.87
CA ASN A 110 -25.64 7.69 -18.70
C ASN A 110 -24.75 6.42 -18.75
N LYS A 111 -23.43 6.55 -18.83
CA LYS A 111 -22.56 5.37 -18.80
C LYS A 111 -22.35 4.93 -17.35
N THR A 112 -22.62 3.67 -17.07
CA THR A 112 -22.34 3.02 -15.78
C THR A 112 -21.18 2.03 -15.93
N ALA A 113 -20.55 1.71 -14.83
CA ALA A 113 -19.53 0.69 -14.72
C ALA A 113 -19.75 -0.12 -13.43
N LYS A 114 -19.35 -1.37 -13.45
CA LYS A 114 -19.39 -2.23 -12.27
C LYS A 114 -18.19 -1.94 -11.39
N ILE A 115 -18.47 -1.59 -10.13
CA ILE A 115 -17.48 -1.24 -9.12
C ILE A 115 -17.71 -2.12 -7.89
N VAL A 116 -16.64 -2.56 -7.24
CA VAL A 116 -16.73 -3.30 -5.99
C VAL A 116 -16.77 -2.31 -4.82
N ARG A 117 -17.79 -2.47 -3.97
CA ARG A 117 -17.95 -1.73 -2.72
C ARG A 117 -18.22 -2.65 -1.54
N PHE A 118 -18.05 -2.10 -0.35
CA PHE A 118 -18.54 -2.71 0.90
C PHE A 118 -19.19 -1.65 1.78
N HIS A 119 -20.28 -2.04 2.46
CA HIS A 119 -21.14 -1.16 3.27
C HIS A 119 -20.96 -1.39 4.76
N SER A 120 -20.24 -2.44 5.14
CA SER A 120 -19.89 -2.77 6.51
C SER A 120 -18.52 -3.43 6.56
N LEU A 121 -17.83 -3.29 7.67
CA LEU A 121 -16.60 -4.06 7.91
C LEU A 121 -16.94 -5.55 8.04
N GLY A 122 -16.02 -6.42 7.62
CA GLY A 122 -16.24 -7.84 7.74
C GLY A 122 -15.36 -8.72 6.85
N GLY A 123 -15.77 -9.97 6.69
CA GLY A 123 -15.14 -10.96 5.83
C GLY A 123 -15.38 -10.68 4.33
N PRO A 124 -14.90 -11.57 3.43
CA PRO A 124 -15.01 -11.38 1.98
C PRO A 124 -16.43 -11.16 1.46
N GLU A 125 -17.43 -11.69 2.17
CA GLU A 125 -18.86 -11.61 1.82
C GLU A 125 -19.46 -10.21 1.85
N VAL A 126 -18.78 -9.24 2.47
CA VAL A 126 -19.23 -7.83 2.48
C VAL A 126 -18.96 -7.12 1.15
N LEU A 127 -18.11 -7.69 0.29
CA LEU A 127 -17.83 -7.16 -1.04
C LEU A 127 -19.03 -7.33 -1.96
N LYS A 128 -19.48 -6.22 -2.56
CA LYS A 128 -20.62 -6.17 -3.48
C LYS A 128 -20.18 -5.55 -4.80
N LEU A 129 -20.65 -6.14 -5.89
CA LEU A 129 -20.49 -5.58 -7.23
C LEU A 129 -21.73 -4.73 -7.52
N GLU A 130 -21.53 -3.42 -7.72
CA GLU A 130 -22.57 -2.42 -7.89
C GLU A 130 -22.36 -1.64 -9.19
N GLU A 131 -23.43 -1.16 -9.80
CA GLU A 131 -23.34 -0.27 -10.95
C GLU A 131 -23.30 1.18 -10.49
N GLU A 132 -22.31 1.92 -10.93
CA GLU A 132 -22.13 3.34 -10.65
C GLU A 132 -21.96 4.14 -11.93
N ALA A 133 -22.38 5.41 -11.92
CA ALA A 133 -22.06 6.33 -13.00
C ALA A 133 -20.52 6.47 -13.11
N ILE A 134 -20.01 6.46 -14.33
CA ILE A 134 -18.59 6.67 -14.58
C ILE A 134 -18.25 8.12 -14.25
N PRO A 135 -17.31 8.39 -13.29
CA PRO A 135 -16.97 9.75 -12.92
C PRO A 135 -16.11 10.41 -14.01
N GLU A 136 -16.27 11.72 -14.16
CA GLU A 136 -15.32 12.51 -14.94
C GLU A 136 -14.08 12.82 -14.07
N PRO A 137 -12.86 12.73 -14.64
CA PRO A 137 -11.66 13.05 -13.91
C PRO A 137 -11.61 14.54 -13.54
N GLY A 138 -11.42 14.82 -12.26
CA GLY A 138 -11.15 16.15 -11.75
C GLY A 138 -9.69 16.59 -11.98
N LYS A 139 -9.35 17.75 -11.40
CA LYS A 139 -7.99 18.29 -11.49
C LYS A 139 -6.95 17.30 -10.96
N GLY A 140 -5.94 16.98 -11.78
CA GLY A 140 -4.85 16.07 -11.41
C GLY A 140 -5.23 14.59 -11.41
N GLU A 141 -6.43 14.23 -11.88
CA GLU A 141 -6.94 12.85 -11.91
C GLU A 141 -6.93 12.26 -13.31
N ALA A 142 -6.97 10.96 -13.39
CA ALA A 142 -7.12 10.19 -14.62
C ALA A 142 -8.13 9.06 -14.41
N LEU A 143 -8.87 8.75 -15.45
CA LEU A 143 -9.78 7.61 -15.53
C LEU A 143 -9.09 6.46 -16.27
N LEU A 144 -8.91 5.36 -15.58
CA LEU A 144 -8.34 4.13 -16.12
C LEU A 144 -9.48 3.16 -16.46
N LYS A 145 -9.55 2.70 -17.69
CA LYS A 145 -10.38 1.55 -18.08
C LYS A 145 -9.63 0.30 -17.68
N VAL A 146 -10.08 -0.36 -16.62
CA VAL A 146 -9.40 -1.48 -15.98
C VAL A 146 -9.51 -2.74 -16.86
N LYS A 147 -8.44 -3.52 -16.88
CA LYS A 147 -8.35 -4.84 -17.52
C LYS A 147 -7.96 -5.93 -16.53
N ALA A 148 -7.16 -5.57 -15.55
CA ALA A 148 -6.75 -6.47 -14.48
C ALA A 148 -6.54 -5.72 -13.17
N ILE A 149 -6.76 -6.38 -12.06
CA ILE A 149 -6.64 -5.89 -10.69
C ILE A 149 -5.73 -6.85 -9.94
N GLY A 150 -4.69 -6.34 -9.26
CA GLY A 150 -3.79 -7.11 -8.43
C GLY A 150 -4.19 -7.03 -6.96
N LEU A 151 -4.49 -8.17 -6.33
CA LEU A 151 -4.92 -8.21 -4.96
C LEU A 151 -3.74 -8.15 -3.97
N ASN A 152 -3.94 -7.47 -2.84
CA ASN A 152 -2.97 -7.32 -1.77
C ASN A 152 -3.60 -7.59 -0.40
N ARG A 153 -2.81 -8.08 0.56
CA ARG A 153 -3.28 -8.33 1.92
C ARG A 153 -3.76 -7.05 2.64
N ALA A 154 -3.21 -5.90 2.27
CA ALA A 154 -3.64 -4.59 2.77
C ALA A 154 -5.15 -4.34 2.59
N GLU A 155 -5.73 -4.81 1.49
CA GLU A 155 -7.14 -4.65 1.15
C GLU A 155 -8.05 -5.52 2.03
N VAL A 156 -7.56 -6.68 2.49
CA VAL A 156 -8.26 -7.49 3.51
C VAL A 156 -8.30 -6.75 4.83
N MET A 157 -7.13 -6.25 5.29
CA MET A 157 -7.03 -5.50 6.54
C MET A 157 -7.86 -4.21 6.50
N PHE A 158 -7.88 -3.51 5.35
CA PHE A 158 -8.70 -2.32 5.15
C PHE A 158 -10.20 -2.64 5.23
N ARG A 159 -10.66 -3.68 4.54
CA ARG A 159 -12.05 -4.15 4.58
C ARG A 159 -12.48 -4.56 6.00
N GLU A 160 -11.55 -5.11 6.80
CA GLU A 160 -11.79 -5.48 8.20
C GLU A 160 -11.65 -4.32 9.19
N GLY A 161 -11.26 -3.12 8.73
CA GLY A 161 -11.02 -1.96 9.59
C GLY A 161 -9.77 -2.06 10.46
N LYS A 162 -8.80 -2.89 10.06
CA LYS A 162 -7.55 -3.16 10.78
C LYS A 162 -6.31 -2.64 10.07
N TYR A 163 -6.49 -1.81 9.05
CA TYR A 163 -5.39 -1.25 8.28
C TYR A 163 -4.95 0.13 8.79
N LEU A 164 -3.85 0.65 8.25
CA LEU A 164 -3.28 1.96 8.62
C LEU A 164 -4.17 3.15 8.22
N GLU A 165 -5.15 2.93 7.39
CA GLU A 165 -6.22 3.87 7.06
C GLU A 165 -7.58 3.22 7.29
N SER A 166 -8.56 4.00 7.72
CA SER A 166 -9.92 3.53 7.97
C SER A 166 -10.82 3.78 6.76
N PRO A 167 -11.66 2.82 6.35
CA PRO A 167 -12.63 3.04 5.28
C PRO A 167 -13.73 4.00 5.70
N THR A 168 -14.17 4.86 4.78
CA THR A 168 -15.40 5.63 4.90
C THR A 168 -16.51 4.87 4.16
N LEU A 169 -17.47 4.33 4.92
CA LEU A 169 -18.52 3.47 4.36
C LEU A 169 -19.67 4.29 3.73
N PRO A 170 -20.22 3.86 2.58
CA PRO A 170 -19.79 2.73 1.74
C PRO A 170 -18.46 3.02 1.05
N SER A 171 -17.50 2.07 1.10
CA SER A 171 -16.14 2.28 0.62
C SER A 171 -15.84 1.45 -0.62
N LYS A 172 -14.99 1.99 -1.51
CA LYS A 172 -14.22 1.25 -2.51
C LYS A 172 -12.96 0.70 -1.87
N LEU A 173 -12.21 -0.13 -2.60
CA LEU A 173 -10.92 -0.64 -2.17
C LEU A 173 -10.01 -0.94 -3.36
N GLY A 174 -8.75 -1.27 -3.09
CA GLY A 174 -7.76 -1.71 -4.07
C GLY A 174 -6.71 -0.66 -4.40
N TYR A 175 -5.47 -1.14 -4.52
CA TYR A 175 -4.31 -0.31 -4.86
C TYR A 175 -3.81 -0.52 -6.29
N GLU A 176 -3.92 -1.72 -6.82
CA GLU A 176 -3.30 -2.08 -8.09
C GLU A 176 -4.33 -2.46 -9.14
N ALA A 177 -4.31 -1.73 -10.24
CA ALA A 177 -5.04 -2.06 -11.46
C ALA A 177 -4.17 -1.72 -12.68
N ALA A 178 -4.34 -2.48 -13.75
CA ALA A 178 -3.74 -2.21 -15.06
C ALA A 178 -4.82 -2.10 -16.12
N GLY A 179 -4.61 -1.23 -17.09
CA GLY A 179 -5.57 -1.00 -18.16
C GLY A 179 -5.11 0.06 -19.14
N VAL A 180 -6.08 0.79 -19.69
CA VAL A 180 -5.84 1.88 -20.64
C VAL A 180 -6.42 3.17 -20.08
N VAL A 181 -5.65 4.25 -20.12
CA VAL A 181 -6.14 5.58 -19.69
C VAL A 181 -7.19 6.06 -20.69
N GLU A 182 -8.44 6.25 -20.24
CA GLU A 182 -9.58 6.63 -21.07
C GLU A 182 -9.78 8.15 -21.10
N ALA A 183 -9.56 8.82 -19.98
CA ALA A 183 -9.69 10.27 -19.84
C ALA A 183 -8.73 10.80 -18.80
N VAL A 184 -8.44 12.10 -18.86
CA VAL A 184 -7.65 12.85 -17.87
C VAL A 184 -8.33 14.16 -17.54
N GLY A 185 -8.19 14.59 -16.29
CA GLY A 185 -8.71 15.84 -15.82
C GLY A 185 -7.86 17.06 -16.21
N PRO A 186 -8.29 18.26 -15.80
CA PRO A 186 -7.51 19.48 -15.97
C PRO A 186 -6.09 19.33 -15.37
N ASP A 187 -5.09 19.97 -16.00
CA ASP A 187 -3.67 19.97 -15.59
C ASP A 187 -2.95 18.61 -15.69
N VAL A 188 -3.58 17.60 -16.30
CA VAL A 188 -2.92 16.33 -16.61
C VAL A 188 -2.57 16.29 -18.09
N ASP A 189 -1.36 15.83 -18.41
CA ASP A 189 -0.92 15.66 -19.81
C ASP A 189 -1.86 14.74 -20.57
N LYS A 190 -2.50 15.27 -21.62
CA LYS A 190 -3.39 14.52 -22.52
C LYS A 190 -2.69 13.37 -23.24
N GLY A 191 -1.36 13.41 -23.30
CA GLY A 191 -0.56 12.31 -23.84
C GLY A 191 -0.69 10.99 -23.08
N TRP A 192 -1.35 10.98 -21.89
CA TRP A 192 -1.74 9.76 -21.21
C TRP A 192 -2.89 9.00 -21.87
N ILE A 193 -3.82 9.70 -22.53
CA ILE A 193 -5.00 9.09 -23.14
C ILE A 193 -4.58 8.02 -24.17
N GLY A 194 -5.13 6.83 -24.05
CA GLY A 194 -4.82 5.66 -24.88
C GLY A 194 -3.59 4.87 -24.45
N LYS A 195 -2.78 5.36 -23.51
CA LYS A 195 -1.61 4.60 -23.00
C LYS A 195 -2.04 3.44 -22.10
N LYS A 196 -1.32 2.32 -22.25
CA LYS A 196 -1.34 1.24 -21.25
C LYS A 196 -0.63 1.71 -19.99
N ALA A 197 -1.29 1.61 -18.87
CA ALA A 197 -0.74 2.02 -17.57
C ALA A 197 -1.26 1.12 -16.46
N SER A 198 -0.53 1.10 -15.36
CA SER A 198 -0.97 0.50 -14.11
C SER A 198 -0.78 1.48 -12.95
N THR A 199 -1.50 1.23 -11.86
CA THR A 199 -1.48 2.09 -10.69
C THR A 199 -0.35 1.71 -9.75
N VAL A 200 0.39 2.72 -9.30
CA VAL A 200 1.37 2.63 -8.22
C VAL A 200 0.65 2.95 -6.90
N PRO A 201 0.86 2.19 -5.81
CA PRO A 201 0.10 2.32 -4.55
C PRO A 201 0.48 3.57 -3.74
N GLY A 202 0.40 4.75 -4.37
CA GLY A 202 0.76 6.07 -3.81
C GLY A 202 -0.44 6.92 -3.42
N PHE A 203 -1.59 6.34 -3.13
CA PHE A 203 -2.84 7.02 -2.75
C PHE A 203 -3.53 6.30 -1.58
N LEU A 204 -4.59 6.89 -1.04
CA LEU A 204 -5.45 6.28 -0.02
C LEU A 204 -6.59 5.51 -0.68
N MET A 205 -6.83 4.26 -0.28
CA MET A 205 -7.96 3.45 -0.77
C MET A 205 -9.30 4.08 -0.45
N THR A 206 -9.41 4.77 0.69
CA THR A 206 -10.63 5.46 1.08
C THR A 206 -11.04 6.55 0.08
N ASN A 207 -10.09 7.11 -0.68
CA ASN A 207 -10.35 8.13 -1.71
C ASN A 207 -10.42 7.51 -3.11
N TYR A 208 -9.57 6.51 -3.40
CA TYR A 208 -9.30 5.99 -4.75
C TYR A 208 -9.22 4.46 -4.77
N GLY A 209 -10.31 3.76 -4.59
CA GLY A 209 -10.34 2.31 -4.76
C GLY A 209 -10.41 1.91 -6.24
N VAL A 210 -9.62 0.92 -6.65
CA VAL A 210 -9.48 0.53 -8.07
C VAL A 210 -10.22 -0.75 -8.47
N TYR A 211 -10.97 -1.36 -7.57
CA TYR A 211 -11.72 -2.58 -7.88
C TYR A 211 -12.97 -2.26 -8.68
N GLY A 212 -12.92 -2.42 -9.99
CA GLY A 212 -14.03 -2.18 -10.90
C GLY A 212 -13.63 -2.18 -12.37
N GLU A 213 -14.60 -1.96 -13.26
CA GLU A 213 -14.40 -1.84 -14.71
C GLU A 213 -13.67 -0.54 -15.08
N VAL A 214 -13.79 0.47 -14.22
CA VAL A 214 -13.07 1.74 -14.31
C VAL A 214 -12.50 2.13 -12.93
N ALA A 215 -11.42 2.89 -12.94
CA ALA A 215 -10.82 3.43 -11.73
C ALA A 215 -10.45 4.90 -11.95
N LEU A 216 -10.99 5.78 -11.09
CA LEU A 216 -10.51 7.16 -10.97
C LEU A 216 -9.31 7.15 -10.03
N VAL A 217 -8.18 7.72 -10.46
CA VAL A 217 -6.94 7.73 -9.69
C VAL A 217 -6.18 9.04 -9.87
N PRO A 218 -5.31 9.44 -8.92
CA PRO A 218 -4.39 10.53 -9.18
C PRO A 218 -3.51 10.18 -10.38
N ALA A 219 -3.37 11.07 -11.35
CA ALA A 219 -2.50 10.84 -12.51
C ALA A 219 -1.04 10.59 -12.11
N SER A 220 -0.62 11.16 -10.97
CA SER A 220 0.70 10.91 -10.38
C SER A 220 0.89 9.46 -9.88
N ALA A 221 -0.19 8.70 -9.74
CA ALA A 221 -0.15 7.28 -9.37
C ALA A 221 -0.13 6.35 -10.60
N LEU A 222 -0.17 6.89 -11.81
CA LEU A 222 -0.02 6.09 -13.02
C LEU A 222 1.45 5.86 -13.37
N ALA A 223 1.77 4.64 -13.81
CA ALA A 223 3.05 4.29 -14.38
C ALA A 223 2.85 3.40 -15.62
N VAL A 224 3.64 3.63 -16.66
CA VAL A 224 3.73 2.69 -17.78
C VAL A 224 4.48 1.44 -17.32
N TYR A 225 4.14 0.30 -17.89
CA TYR A 225 4.86 -0.95 -17.66
C TYR A 225 5.39 -1.47 -19.01
N PRO A 226 6.39 -2.38 -19.02
CA PRO A 226 6.95 -2.90 -20.25
C PRO A 226 5.88 -3.46 -21.21
N GLU A 227 5.90 -3.07 -22.48
CA GLU A 227 4.86 -3.40 -23.46
C GLU A 227 4.64 -4.91 -23.65
N LYS A 228 5.68 -5.71 -23.41
CA LYS A 228 5.61 -7.17 -23.50
C LYS A 228 4.73 -7.81 -22.43
N LEU A 229 4.42 -7.10 -21.34
CA LEU A 229 3.60 -7.63 -20.27
C LEU A 229 2.11 -7.57 -20.62
N THR A 230 1.37 -8.57 -20.15
CA THR A 230 -0.09 -8.56 -20.14
C THR A 230 -0.60 -7.59 -19.08
N PRO A 231 -1.89 -7.19 -19.08
CA PRO A 231 -2.46 -6.39 -18.01
C PRO A 231 -2.35 -7.07 -16.62
N GLU A 232 -2.49 -8.41 -16.58
CA GLU A 232 -2.37 -9.20 -15.36
C GLU A 232 -0.95 -9.11 -14.78
N GLU A 233 0.07 -9.18 -15.62
CA GLU A 233 1.46 -8.97 -15.23
C GLU A 233 1.71 -7.49 -14.88
N GLY A 234 1.15 -6.54 -15.64
CA GLY A 234 1.28 -5.10 -15.41
C GLY A 234 0.72 -4.65 -14.08
N THR A 235 -0.33 -5.32 -13.55
CA THR A 235 -0.86 -5.06 -12.20
C THR A 235 -0.14 -5.88 -11.12
N SER A 236 0.93 -6.59 -11.46
CA SER A 236 1.66 -7.49 -10.57
C SER A 236 3.13 -7.09 -10.38
N ILE A 237 3.47 -5.81 -10.58
CA ILE A 237 4.87 -5.36 -10.49
C ILE A 237 5.11 -4.24 -9.47
N TRP A 238 4.12 -3.39 -9.12
CA TRP A 238 4.46 -2.23 -8.32
C TRP A 238 4.43 -2.50 -6.81
N MET A 239 3.32 -2.92 -6.23
CA MET A 239 3.23 -3.08 -4.78
C MET A 239 4.34 -3.98 -4.23
N GLN A 240 4.51 -5.14 -4.81
CA GLN A 240 5.44 -6.13 -4.29
C GLN A 240 6.90 -5.73 -4.46
N TYR A 241 7.31 -5.28 -5.66
CA TYR A 241 8.71 -4.91 -5.89
C TYR A 241 9.08 -3.59 -5.23
N LEU A 242 8.19 -2.59 -5.20
CA LEU A 242 8.45 -1.33 -4.51
C LEU A 242 8.52 -1.51 -2.99
N THR A 243 7.71 -2.43 -2.43
CA THR A 243 7.80 -2.77 -1.00
C THR A 243 9.15 -3.40 -0.67
N ALA A 244 9.60 -4.37 -1.47
CA ALA A 244 10.92 -4.98 -1.30
C ALA A 244 12.05 -3.97 -1.53
N TYR A 245 11.97 -3.15 -2.58
CA TYR A 245 12.98 -2.15 -2.94
C TYR A 245 13.25 -1.17 -1.81
N GLY A 246 12.23 -0.59 -1.23
CA GLY A 246 12.42 0.41 -0.19
C GLY A 246 13.09 -0.14 1.06
N ALA A 247 12.75 -1.37 1.47
CA ALA A 247 13.40 -2.02 2.60
C ALA A 247 14.82 -2.48 2.26
N LEU A 248 14.98 -3.23 1.18
CA LEU A 248 16.21 -3.96 0.88
C LEU A 248 17.27 -3.07 0.21
N ILE A 249 16.85 -2.23 -0.78
CA ILE A 249 17.78 -1.42 -1.56
C ILE A 249 17.98 -0.04 -0.92
N THR A 250 16.88 0.70 -0.66
CA THR A 250 16.98 2.06 -0.15
C THR A 250 17.49 2.10 1.29
N ASN A 251 16.89 1.30 2.17
CA ASN A 251 17.18 1.36 3.61
C ASN A 251 18.32 0.43 4.00
N ALA A 252 18.24 -0.88 3.68
CA ALA A 252 19.25 -1.84 4.08
C ALA A 252 20.50 -1.82 3.18
N ARG A 253 20.37 -1.40 1.91
CA ARG A 253 21.47 -1.41 0.94
C ARG A 253 22.17 -2.77 0.92
N ILE A 254 21.37 -3.83 0.67
CA ILE A 254 21.91 -5.19 0.60
C ILE A 254 22.92 -5.33 -0.53
N GLY A 255 23.87 -6.23 -0.36
CA GLY A 255 24.87 -6.48 -1.37
C GLY A 255 25.49 -7.88 -1.23
N LYS A 256 26.50 -8.12 -2.05
CA LYS A 256 27.16 -9.42 -2.14
C LYS A 256 27.61 -9.96 -0.78
N GLY A 257 27.16 -11.16 -0.45
CA GLY A 257 27.51 -11.87 0.78
C GLY A 257 26.61 -11.59 1.97
N ASP A 258 25.66 -10.65 1.88
CA ASP A 258 24.66 -10.42 2.92
C ASP A 258 23.69 -11.59 2.98
N PHE A 259 23.40 -12.08 4.19
CA PHE A 259 22.32 -13.02 4.42
C PHE A 259 21.01 -12.24 4.69
N VAL A 260 19.97 -12.58 3.93
CA VAL A 260 18.66 -11.95 4.03
C VAL A 260 17.61 -13.02 4.32
N ILE A 261 17.00 -12.98 5.51
CA ILE A 261 15.84 -13.82 5.83
C ILE A 261 14.58 -13.16 5.27
N ILE A 262 13.79 -13.93 4.53
CA ILE A 262 12.51 -13.50 3.95
C ILE A 262 11.44 -14.43 4.49
N THR A 263 10.57 -13.91 5.35
CA THR A 263 9.43 -14.69 5.87
C THR A 263 8.22 -14.57 4.94
N ALA A 264 7.25 -15.46 5.09
CA ALA A 264 6.13 -15.57 4.15
C ALA A 264 6.58 -15.53 2.68
N ALA A 265 7.71 -16.17 2.38
CA ALA A 265 8.46 -16.05 1.14
C ALA A 265 7.67 -16.42 -0.12
N SER A 266 6.61 -17.22 0.01
CA SER A 266 5.71 -17.57 -1.10
C SER A 266 4.68 -16.49 -1.45
N SER A 267 4.61 -15.38 -0.71
CA SER A 267 3.78 -14.23 -1.07
C SER A 267 4.37 -13.50 -2.29
N SER A 268 3.57 -12.68 -2.96
CA SER A 268 4.07 -11.86 -4.07
C SER A 268 5.25 -10.98 -3.66
N VAL A 269 5.19 -10.36 -2.47
CA VAL A 269 6.29 -9.54 -1.93
C VAL A 269 7.51 -10.39 -1.58
N GLY A 270 7.30 -11.59 -1.01
CA GLY A 270 8.38 -12.53 -0.70
C GLY A 270 9.14 -12.99 -1.95
N ILE A 271 8.41 -13.32 -3.02
CA ILE A 271 8.99 -13.67 -4.33
C ILE A 271 9.78 -12.49 -4.89
N ALA A 272 9.22 -11.28 -4.90
CA ALA A 272 9.92 -10.08 -5.35
C ALA A 272 11.20 -9.83 -4.54
N ALA A 273 11.17 -10.06 -3.22
CA ALA A 273 12.35 -9.93 -2.37
C ALA A 273 13.43 -10.99 -2.70
N ILE A 274 13.04 -12.24 -2.99
CA ILE A 274 14.00 -13.30 -3.42
C ILE A 274 14.70 -12.89 -4.71
N GLU A 275 13.96 -12.46 -5.73
CA GLU A 275 14.52 -12.05 -7.02
C GLU A 275 15.45 -10.82 -6.84
N MET A 276 15.07 -9.87 -6.01
CA MET A 276 15.87 -8.69 -5.72
C MET A 276 17.15 -9.03 -4.98
N VAL A 277 17.09 -9.88 -3.94
CA VAL A 277 18.28 -10.35 -3.21
C VAL A 277 19.24 -11.08 -4.16
N LYS A 278 18.71 -11.87 -5.10
CA LYS A 278 19.50 -12.55 -6.12
C LYS A 278 20.16 -11.54 -7.08
N ALA A 279 19.44 -10.52 -7.52
CA ALA A 279 19.97 -9.49 -8.43
C ALA A 279 21.12 -8.70 -7.79
N GLU A 280 21.07 -8.44 -6.48
CA GLU A 280 22.11 -7.75 -5.73
C GLU A 280 23.27 -8.68 -5.31
N GLY A 281 23.24 -9.97 -5.68
CA GLY A 281 24.27 -10.96 -5.32
C GLY A 281 24.29 -11.31 -3.83
N ALA A 282 23.25 -11.01 -3.08
CA ALA A 282 23.07 -11.40 -1.70
C ALA A 282 22.52 -12.83 -1.59
N ILE A 283 22.43 -13.37 -0.38
CA ILE A 283 22.04 -14.75 -0.09
C ILE A 283 20.66 -14.74 0.58
N SER A 284 19.64 -15.19 -0.14
CA SER A 284 18.29 -15.28 0.39
C SER A 284 18.09 -16.58 1.19
N ILE A 285 17.48 -16.42 2.38
CA ILE A 285 16.99 -17.51 3.23
C ILE A 285 15.49 -17.36 3.33
N ALA A 286 14.78 -18.04 2.42
CA ALA A 286 13.33 -17.99 2.36
C ALA A 286 12.72 -18.92 3.40
N THR A 287 11.63 -18.48 4.08
CA THR A 287 10.89 -19.36 4.98
C THR A 287 9.48 -19.65 4.47
N THR A 288 9.06 -20.88 4.66
CA THR A 288 7.69 -21.35 4.43
C THR A 288 7.26 -22.26 5.58
N ARG A 289 5.97 -22.36 5.85
CA ARG A 289 5.49 -23.22 6.93
C ARG A 289 5.78 -24.70 6.64
N THR A 290 5.39 -25.16 5.46
CA THR A 290 5.49 -26.58 5.07
C THR A 290 6.43 -26.74 3.87
N PRO A 291 6.98 -27.94 3.62
CA PRO A 291 7.88 -28.19 2.50
C PRO A 291 7.22 -28.09 1.12
N LYS A 292 5.88 -28.08 1.04
CA LYS A 292 5.13 -28.09 -0.23
C LYS A 292 5.48 -26.95 -1.20
N LYS A 293 6.01 -25.85 -0.68
CA LYS A 293 6.37 -24.68 -1.48
C LYS A 293 7.89 -24.53 -1.70
N LYS A 294 8.73 -25.46 -1.17
CA LYS A 294 10.19 -25.34 -1.25
C LYS A 294 10.69 -25.29 -2.69
N ASP A 295 10.27 -26.26 -3.51
CA ASP A 295 10.76 -26.38 -4.88
C ASP A 295 10.49 -25.12 -5.70
N VAL A 296 9.28 -24.54 -5.56
CA VAL A 296 8.92 -23.29 -6.23
C VAL A 296 9.77 -22.13 -5.76
N LEU A 297 10.08 -22.03 -4.47
CA LEU A 297 10.91 -20.94 -3.95
C LEU A 297 12.35 -21.06 -4.45
N VAL A 298 12.88 -22.29 -4.59
CA VAL A 298 14.19 -22.55 -5.22
C VAL A 298 14.15 -22.19 -6.71
N GLU A 299 13.09 -22.56 -7.43
CA GLU A 299 12.88 -22.20 -8.84
C GLU A 299 12.89 -20.66 -9.04
N VAL A 300 12.27 -19.91 -8.16
CA VAL A 300 12.29 -18.43 -8.16
C VAL A 300 13.70 -17.88 -7.94
N GLY A 301 14.54 -18.62 -7.26
CA GLY A 301 15.94 -18.24 -7.02
C GLY A 301 16.32 -18.08 -5.56
N ALA A 302 15.52 -18.59 -4.61
CA ALA A 302 15.91 -18.63 -3.22
C ALA A 302 17.19 -19.48 -3.06
N THR A 303 18.20 -18.92 -2.38
CA THR A 303 19.47 -19.63 -2.14
C THR A 303 19.28 -20.77 -1.14
N GLN A 304 18.47 -20.52 -0.11
CA GLN A 304 18.11 -21.49 0.92
C GLN A 304 16.62 -21.39 1.23
N VAL A 305 15.98 -22.52 1.55
CA VAL A 305 14.57 -22.56 1.96
C VAL A 305 14.42 -23.41 3.22
N ILE A 306 13.78 -22.83 4.23
CA ILE A 306 13.49 -23.49 5.51
C ILE A 306 11.99 -23.73 5.64
N ALA A 307 11.55 -24.96 5.90
CA ALA A 307 10.18 -25.31 6.24
C ALA A 307 10.02 -25.32 7.77
N THR A 308 9.46 -24.26 8.32
CA THR A 308 9.48 -24.00 9.78
C THR A 308 8.65 -24.98 10.62
N ASP A 309 7.71 -25.73 10.02
CA ASP A 309 6.95 -26.75 10.74
C ASP A 309 7.72 -28.07 10.88
N GLU A 310 8.80 -28.29 10.10
CA GLU A 310 9.58 -29.53 10.05
C GLU A 310 11.05 -29.37 10.42
N GLU A 311 11.59 -28.14 10.32
CA GLU A 311 12.99 -27.85 10.54
C GLU A 311 13.17 -26.90 11.75
N ASP A 312 14.21 -27.16 12.56
CA ASP A 312 14.60 -26.18 13.59
C ASP A 312 15.17 -24.93 12.91
N PHE A 313 14.38 -23.89 12.93
CA PHE A 313 14.69 -22.62 12.28
C PHE A 313 16.03 -22.03 12.72
N LEU A 314 16.29 -21.99 14.03
CA LEU A 314 17.54 -21.39 14.56
C LEU A 314 18.77 -22.24 14.26
N ALA A 315 18.65 -23.57 14.36
CA ALA A 315 19.73 -24.48 13.98
C ALA A 315 20.09 -24.34 12.51
N ARG A 316 19.07 -24.27 11.63
CA ARG A 316 19.27 -24.07 10.18
C ARG A 316 19.91 -22.71 9.87
N ILE A 317 19.47 -21.62 10.49
CA ILE A 317 20.10 -20.30 10.31
C ILE A 317 21.57 -20.34 10.75
N LYS A 318 21.87 -20.95 11.89
CA LYS A 318 23.24 -21.09 12.38
C LYS A 318 24.13 -21.86 11.40
N GLU A 319 23.62 -22.94 10.85
CA GLU A 319 24.32 -23.75 9.83
C GLU A 319 24.58 -22.93 8.55
N ILE A 320 23.52 -22.35 7.95
CA ILE A 320 23.60 -21.61 6.68
C ILE A 320 24.54 -20.40 6.79
N THR A 321 24.49 -19.68 7.90
CA THR A 321 25.26 -18.45 8.10
C THR A 321 26.62 -18.71 8.78
N SER A 322 26.98 -19.97 9.06
CA SER A 322 28.16 -20.35 9.86
C SER A 322 28.19 -19.60 11.19
N GLY A 323 27.02 -19.46 11.82
CA GLY A 323 26.86 -18.81 13.13
C GLY A 323 26.82 -17.27 13.11
N LYS A 324 26.97 -16.62 11.95
CA LYS A 324 26.99 -15.15 11.84
C LYS A 324 25.61 -14.53 12.00
N GLY A 325 24.52 -15.26 11.67
CA GLY A 325 23.16 -14.73 11.59
C GLY A 325 22.91 -13.93 10.31
N ALA A 326 21.67 -13.47 10.12
CA ALA A 326 21.25 -12.69 8.96
C ALA A 326 21.38 -11.18 9.22
N ARG A 327 22.00 -10.45 8.28
CA ARG A 327 22.12 -9.00 8.35
C ARG A 327 20.79 -8.29 8.20
N VAL A 328 19.93 -8.84 7.36
CA VAL A 328 18.59 -8.26 7.11
C VAL A 328 17.52 -9.32 7.28
N ILE A 329 16.43 -8.96 7.92
CA ILE A 329 15.23 -9.77 8.05
C ILE A 329 14.06 -8.94 7.51
N PHE A 330 13.29 -9.52 6.59
CA PHE A 330 12.18 -8.87 5.91
C PHE A 330 10.90 -9.64 6.22
N ASP A 331 10.12 -9.13 7.20
CA ASP A 331 9.00 -9.84 7.81
C ASP A 331 7.66 -9.12 7.68
N PRO A 332 6.62 -9.74 7.07
CA PRO A 332 5.25 -9.22 7.11
C PRO A 332 4.41 -9.85 8.22
N ILE A 333 4.94 -10.80 8.98
CA ILE A 333 4.17 -11.63 9.88
C ILE A 333 4.01 -10.95 11.23
N GLY A 334 5.13 -10.56 11.84
CA GLY A 334 5.13 -10.05 13.22
C GLY A 334 4.76 -11.11 14.25
N GLY A 335 4.09 -10.69 15.34
CA GLY A 335 3.66 -11.56 16.42
C GLY A 335 4.82 -12.17 17.20
N LYS A 336 4.60 -13.28 17.89
CA LYS A 336 5.60 -13.94 18.73
C LYS A 336 6.83 -14.45 17.96
N GLY A 337 6.71 -14.66 16.65
CA GLY A 337 7.80 -15.13 15.78
C GLY A 337 9.01 -14.21 15.77
N VAL A 338 8.82 -12.93 16.08
CA VAL A 338 9.88 -11.90 16.07
C VAL A 338 11.01 -12.22 17.05
N GLU A 339 10.74 -12.95 18.15
CA GLU A 339 11.79 -13.37 19.09
C GLU A 339 12.79 -14.30 18.43
N ALA A 340 12.31 -15.29 17.69
CA ALA A 340 13.19 -16.21 16.93
C ALA A 340 13.91 -15.48 15.79
N LEU A 341 13.26 -14.51 15.14
CA LEU A 341 13.89 -13.67 14.11
C LEU A 341 15.02 -12.82 14.70
N ALA A 342 14.83 -12.24 15.87
CA ALA A 342 15.87 -11.49 16.56
C ALA A 342 17.08 -12.40 16.93
N GLN A 343 16.81 -13.62 17.39
CA GLN A 343 17.88 -14.60 17.65
C GLN A 343 18.62 -15.03 16.36
N ALA A 344 17.93 -15.08 15.23
CA ALA A 344 18.51 -15.40 13.92
C ALA A 344 19.29 -14.23 13.29
N ALA A 345 19.08 -13.00 13.74
CA ALA A 345 19.77 -11.82 13.22
C ALA A 345 21.26 -11.82 13.56
N ALA A 346 22.08 -11.23 12.71
CA ALA A 346 23.48 -10.92 13.00
C ALA A 346 23.60 -9.79 14.02
N TYR A 347 24.81 -9.55 14.54
CA TYR A 347 25.11 -8.31 15.25
C TYR A 347 24.83 -7.10 14.37
N GLU A 348 24.24 -6.07 14.94
CA GLU A 348 23.81 -4.84 14.22
C GLU A 348 22.85 -5.13 13.06
N GLY A 349 22.19 -6.30 13.06
CA GLY A 349 21.20 -6.68 12.07
C GLY A 349 19.96 -5.79 12.11
N ILE A 350 19.27 -5.72 10.97
CA ILE A 350 18.03 -4.94 10.84
C ILE A 350 16.84 -5.86 10.55
N ILE A 351 15.74 -5.66 11.28
CA ILE A 351 14.46 -6.34 11.08
C ILE A 351 13.45 -5.32 10.57
N PHE A 352 12.96 -5.51 9.36
CA PHE A 352 11.86 -4.73 8.79
C PHE A 352 10.54 -5.47 9.00
N GLU A 353 9.67 -4.88 9.83
CA GLU A 353 8.28 -5.29 9.98
C GLU A 353 7.43 -4.49 8.99
N TYR A 354 7.08 -5.12 7.84
CA TYR A 354 6.32 -4.44 6.78
C TYR A 354 4.86 -4.88 6.68
N GLY A 355 4.42 -5.71 7.59
CA GLY A 355 3.06 -6.22 7.71
C GLY A 355 2.69 -6.56 9.13
N ALA A 356 1.46 -7.03 9.32
CA ALA A 356 0.93 -7.49 10.60
C ALA A 356 -0.02 -8.67 10.34
N LEU A 357 0.53 -9.78 9.82
CA LEU A 357 -0.27 -10.97 9.46
C LEU A 357 -0.61 -11.83 10.68
N ALA A 358 0.20 -11.75 11.75
CA ALA A 358 -0.10 -12.41 13.01
C ALA A 358 -1.28 -11.68 13.70
N PRO A 359 -2.21 -12.42 14.31
CA PRO A 359 -3.35 -11.83 15.01
C PRO A 359 -2.97 -11.24 16.38
N GLU A 360 -1.86 -11.71 16.97
CA GLU A 360 -1.36 -11.25 18.27
C GLU A 360 -0.39 -10.09 18.14
N PRO A 361 -0.23 -9.26 19.19
CA PRO A 361 0.75 -8.19 19.24
C PRO A 361 2.18 -8.69 19.03
N THR A 362 3.00 -7.89 18.36
CA THR A 362 4.44 -8.15 18.17
C THR A 362 5.21 -7.65 19.37
N PRO A 363 5.86 -8.55 20.17
CA PRO A 363 6.69 -8.13 21.30
C PRO A 363 7.99 -7.52 20.78
N PHE A 364 8.57 -6.59 21.56
CA PHE A 364 9.93 -6.13 21.33
C PHE A 364 10.92 -7.08 22.03
N PRO A 365 11.83 -7.75 21.33
CA PRO A 365 12.77 -8.73 21.89
C PRO A 365 13.93 -8.01 22.61
N LEU A 366 13.64 -7.33 23.72
CA LEU A 366 14.51 -6.35 24.38
C LEU A 366 15.93 -6.87 24.63
N TYR A 367 16.06 -8.02 25.29
CA TYR A 367 17.39 -8.52 25.67
C TYR A 367 18.23 -8.94 24.47
N THR A 368 17.60 -9.56 23.47
CA THR A 368 18.27 -9.94 22.22
C THR A 368 18.67 -8.70 21.42
N ALA A 369 17.80 -7.70 21.38
CA ALA A 369 18.08 -6.43 20.71
C ALA A 369 19.23 -5.67 21.37
N LEU A 370 19.26 -5.59 22.73
CA LEU A 370 20.37 -5.00 23.46
C LEU A 370 21.69 -5.78 23.24
N GLY A 371 21.64 -7.12 23.33
CA GLY A 371 22.82 -7.96 23.21
C GLY A 371 23.46 -7.94 21.84
N LYS A 372 22.70 -7.68 20.78
CA LYS A 372 23.16 -7.66 19.39
C LYS A 372 23.17 -6.29 18.72
N GLY A 373 22.70 -5.23 19.40
CA GLY A 373 22.57 -3.90 18.81
C GLY A 373 21.58 -3.87 17.62
N LEU A 374 20.46 -4.62 17.71
CA LEU A 374 19.55 -4.76 16.59
C LEU A 374 18.77 -3.48 16.30
N THR A 375 18.53 -3.22 15.03
CA THR A 375 17.51 -2.26 14.58
C THR A 375 16.23 -3.03 14.24
N MET A 376 15.12 -2.72 14.93
CA MET A 376 13.79 -3.16 14.55
C MET A 376 12.98 -1.94 14.13
N ARG A 377 12.40 -1.99 12.94
CA ARG A 377 11.59 -0.87 12.45
C ARG A 377 10.38 -1.31 11.66
N GLY A 378 9.26 -0.67 11.92
CA GLY A 378 8.12 -0.69 11.01
C GLY A 378 8.50 -0.03 9.69
N TYR A 379 8.01 -0.60 8.59
CA TYR A 379 8.28 -0.09 7.25
C TYR A 379 7.04 -0.16 6.38
N THR A 380 6.80 0.86 5.59
CA THR A 380 5.78 0.86 4.54
C THR A 380 6.34 1.41 3.23
N VAL A 381 5.79 0.96 2.11
CA VAL A 381 6.16 1.46 0.78
C VAL A 381 5.94 2.97 0.63
N ARG A 382 5.10 3.58 1.47
CA ARG A 382 4.86 5.03 1.48
C ARG A 382 6.12 5.84 1.74
N GLU A 383 7.09 5.30 2.47
CA GLU A 383 8.37 5.99 2.76
C GLU A 383 9.10 6.38 1.47
N ILE A 384 9.06 5.53 0.45
CA ILE A 384 9.69 5.84 -0.85
C ILE A 384 8.74 6.54 -1.80
N LEU A 385 7.44 6.24 -1.76
CA LEU A 385 6.46 6.80 -2.69
C LEU A 385 6.11 8.26 -2.39
N SER A 386 6.27 8.71 -1.15
CA SER A 386 6.04 10.10 -0.74
C SER A 386 7.18 11.06 -1.13
N VAL A 387 8.36 10.54 -1.50
CA VAL A 387 9.52 11.33 -1.89
C VAL A 387 9.73 11.19 -3.39
N PRO A 388 9.54 12.25 -4.20
CA PRO A 388 9.54 12.15 -5.67
C PRO A 388 10.80 11.51 -6.25
N GLN A 389 11.97 11.85 -5.71
CA GLN A 389 13.27 11.32 -6.18
C GLN A 389 13.41 9.82 -5.90
N LEU A 390 13.01 9.38 -4.68
CA LEU A 390 13.04 7.96 -4.31
C LEU A 390 12.02 7.17 -5.13
N LYS A 391 10.82 7.74 -5.33
CA LYS A 391 9.79 7.13 -6.18
C LYS A 391 10.30 6.93 -7.60
N ALA A 392 10.88 7.96 -8.21
CA ALA A 392 11.38 7.87 -9.58
C ALA A 392 12.49 6.83 -9.73
N ALA A 393 13.44 6.78 -8.78
CA ALA A 393 14.50 5.79 -8.75
C ALA A 393 13.94 4.36 -8.60
N ALA A 394 12.98 4.16 -7.70
CA ALA A 394 12.35 2.87 -7.46
C ALA A 394 11.56 2.36 -8.67
N LEU A 395 10.76 3.24 -9.30
CA LEU A 395 10.01 2.90 -10.52
C LEU A 395 10.95 2.51 -11.66
N LYS A 396 12.03 3.28 -11.84
CA LYS A 396 13.05 2.97 -12.86
C LYS A 396 13.72 1.63 -12.60
N TYR A 397 14.17 1.37 -11.36
CA TYR A 397 14.82 0.11 -10.99
C TYR A 397 13.90 -1.10 -11.29
N VAL A 398 12.65 -1.05 -10.83
CA VAL A 398 11.69 -2.13 -11.08
C VAL A 398 11.42 -2.29 -12.57
N PHE A 399 11.19 -1.19 -13.30
CA PHE A 399 10.93 -1.23 -14.73
C PHE A 399 12.09 -1.87 -15.51
N ASP A 400 13.33 -1.47 -15.23
CA ASP A 400 14.52 -1.96 -15.92
C ASP A 400 14.72 -3.47 -15.71
N HIS A 401 14.62 -3.96 -14.46
CA HIS A 401 14.77 -5.40 -14.16
C HIS A 401 13.63 -6.25 -14.74
N VAL A 402 12.39 -5.75 -14.73
CA VAL A 402 11.26 -6.42 -15.38
C VAL A 402 11.44 -6.43 -16.90
N ALA A 403 11.89 -5.33 -17.50
CA ALA A 403 12.16 -5.25 -18.93
C ALA A 403 13.30 -6.18 -19.36
N ALA A 404 14.34 -6.30 -18.55
CA ALA A 404 15.45 -7.23 -18.76
C ALA A 404 15.03 -8.71 -18.57
N GLY A 405 13.97 -8.98 -17.80
CA GLY A 405 13.51 -10.31 -17.46
C GLY A 405 14.19 -10.91 -16.23
N ASP A 406 14.90 -10.09 -15.45
CA ASP A 406 15.46 -10.46 -14.15
C ASP A 406 14.37 -10.67 -13.11
N PHE A 407 13.34 -9.78 -13.16
CA PHE A 407 12.15 -9.89 -12.33
C PHE A 407 10.98 -10.42 -13.16
N LYS A 408 10.32 -11.46 -12.65
CA LYS A 408 9.21 -12.15 -13.30
C LYS A 408 8.03 -12.23 -12.35
N PRO A 409 7.06 -11.33 -12.46
CA PRO A 409 5.90 -11.36 -11.56
C PRO A 409 5.18 -12.71 -11.69
N ARG A 410 5.18 -13.49 -10.61
CA ARG A 410 4.50 -14.77 -10.57
C ARG A 410 3.04 -14.57 -10.21
N ILE A 411 2.15 -14.92 -11.13
CA ILE A 411 0.70 -14.96 -10.91
C ILE A 411 0.32 -16.40 -10.55
N ASP A 412 -0.30 -16.58 -9.39
CA ASP A 412 -0.75 -17.89 -8.92
C ASP A 412 -2.10 -18.27 -9.51
N ARG A 413 -3.06 -17.34 -9.41
CA ARG A 413 -4.43 -17.57 -9.88
C ARG A 413 -5.08 -16.29 -10.39
N VAL A 414 -5.91 -16.46 -11.43
CA VAL A 414 -6.74 -15.40 -12.01
C VAL A 414 -8.21 -15.72 -11.77
N PHE A 415 -8.98 -14.71 -11.35
CA PHE A 415 -10.42 -14.79 -11.14
C PHE A 415 -11.12 -13.73 -12.00
N PRO A 416 -12.33 -13.95 -12.51
CA PRO A 416 -13.14 -12.88 -13.09
C PRO A 416 -13.67 -11.93 -12.00
N LEU A 417 -13.94 -10.67 -12.32
CA LEU A 417 -14.43 -9.65 -11.38
C LEU A 417 -15.70 -10.10 -10.61
N ALA A 418 -16.57 -10.85 -11.25
CA ALA A 418 -17.76 -11.41 -10.63
C ALA A 418 -17.45 -12.37 -9.47
N GLN A 419 -16.23 -12.90 -9.39
CA GLN A 419 -15.76 -13.81 -8.32
C GLN A 419 -14.84 -13.11 -7.32
N ILE A 420 -14.99 -11.80 -7.13
CA ILE A 420 -14.12 -11.03 -6.21
C ILE A 420 -14.15 -11.56 -4.77
N VAL A 421 -15.29 -12.05 -4.31
CA VAL A 421 -15.46 -12.65 -2.98
C VAL A 421 -14.62 -13.92 -2.85
N GLU A 422 -14.66 -14.81 -3.86
CA GLU A 422 -13.87 -16.03 -3.93
C GLU A 422 -12.37 -15.75 -4.02
N ALA A 423 -11.99 -14.72 -4.78
CA ALA A 423 -10.60 -14.29 -4.88
C ALA A 423 -10.03 -13.83 -3.53
N HIS A 424 -10.81 -13.08 -2.74
CA HIS A 424 -10.46 -12.70 -1.37
C HIS A 424 -10.40 -13.91 -0.44
N ARG A 425 -11.38 -14.83 -0.46
CA ARG A 425 -11.33 -16.08 0.32
C ARG A 425 -10.08 -16.90 0.00
N TYR A 426 -9.73 -16.99 -1.28
CA TYR A 426 -8.52 -17.67 -1.70
C TYR A 426 -7.26 -17.00 -1.16
N MET A 427 -7.16 -15.68 -1.21
CA MET A 427 -6.05 -14.92 -0.63
C MET A 427 -5.93 -15.15 0.89
N GLU A 428 -7.04 -15.20 1.60
CA GLU A 428 -7.10 -15.40 3.06
C GLU A 428 -6.75 -16.83 3.46
N SER A 429 -6.89 -17.80 2.56
CA SER A 429 -6.48 -19.20 2.81
C SER A 429 -4.95 -19.38 2.92
N ASN A 430 -4.15 -18.40 2.48
CA ASN A 430 -2.69 -18.44 2.43
C ASN A 430 -2.10 -19.59 1.59
N GLN A 431 -2.86 -20.15 0.65
CA GLN A 431 -2.41 -21.26 -0.20
C GLN A 431 -1.60 -20.78 -1.40
N GLN A 432 -1.81 -19.54 -1.82
CA GLN A 432 -1.19 -18.95 -3.03
C GLN A 432 0.34 -18.97 -2.99
N ILE A 433 0.93 -18.99 -4.20
CA ILE A 433 2.37 -18.80 -4.45
C ILE A 433 2.52 -17.68 -5.46
N GLY A 434 2.65 -16.46 -5.00
CA GLY A 434 2.69 -15.26 -5.84
C GLY A 434 1.44 -14.39 -5.73
N LYS A 435 1.14 -13.69 -6.82
CA LYS A 435 0.05 -12.73 -6.94
C LYS A 435 -1.27 -13.40 -7.29
N ILE A 436 -2.36 -12.89 -6.74
CA ILE A 436 -3.72 -13.20 -7.18
C ILE A 436 -4.19 -12.02 -8.01
N VAL A 437 -4.76 -12.29 -9.18
CA VAL A 437 -5.24 -11.27 -10.11
C VAL A 437 -6.72 -11.48 -10.38
N VAL A 438 -7.42 -10.37 -10.60
CA VAL A 438 -8.82 -10.37 -11.06
C VAL A 438 -8.89 -9.70 -12.41
N THR A 439 -9.48 -10.37 -13.43
CA THR A 439 -9.73 -9.81 -14.76
C THR A 439 -11.11 -9.16 -14.81
N VAL A 440 -11.18 -8.10 -15.66
CA VAL A 440 -12.37 -7.26 -15.81
C VAL A 440 -12.88 -7.34 -17.25
#